data_16982c39b80d1f8955d902db97e32f6e
#
_entry.id   16982c39b80d1f8955d902db97e32f6e
#
_cell.length_a   1.000
_cell.length_b   1.000
_cell.length_c   1.000
_cell.angle_alpha   90.00
_cell.angle_beta   90.00
_cell.angle_gamma   90.00
#
_symmetry.space_group_name_H-M   'P 1'
#
loop_
_entity.id
_entity.type
_entity.pdbx_description
1 polymer ?
#
loop_
_entity_poly.entity_id
_entity_poly.type
_entity_poly.pdbx_seq_one_letter_code
_entity_poly.pdbx_strand_id
1 'polypeptide(L)'
;GVYDNGIYKHTDGKIYYLKESDPQGNALDTGILSNHNISVSGGTDKLRFRISGNYSYENGPMVTSKDQFTRKALSTFVSADIAKWYTQEISMYYTDTKSTALSSNIRDPFATRLISWYPEGYMPAEILGTSEDYIIDSPRNSYLISPTSTTRNSTPRIQVKSIIKPLKNWDIVAEYTFNKKSYRYNNYTGLMDYADVQLATKTLPTSGIDTYTINTNETKYNALNLYSTYKLELGKHKASVMAGFNQESSWYGYLNSSIDQQAVPTVPSFGGGTGTKNISEGYTEYAIRGAFGRLTY
;
A
#
# COMPACT_ATOMS: atom_id res chain seq x y z
N GLY A 1 -29.22 -34.62 23.01
CA GLY A 1 -29.26 -33.19 23.25
C GLY A 1 -30.66 -32.63 23.03
N VAL A 2 -30.97 -31.52 23.62
CA VAL A 2 -32.25 -30.82 23.47
C VAL A 2 -31.99 -29.51 22.75
N TYR A 3 -32.82 -29.20 21.75
CA TYR A 3 -32.80 -27.95 21.03
C TYR A 3 -34.06 -27.13 21.31
N ASP A 4 -33.88 -25.89 21.78
CA ASP A 4 -34.99 -24.97 22.05
C ASP A 4 -34.56 -23.53 21.78
N ASN A 5 -35.31 -22.77 20.99
CA ASN A 5 -35.07 -21.35 20.66
C ASN A 5 -33.62 -20.99 20.27
N GLY A 6 -32.99 -21.87 19.48
CA GLY A 6 -31.59 -21.68 19.11
C GLY A 6 -30.59 -22.23 20.13
N ILE A 7 -31.03 -22.66 21.30
CA ILE A 7 -30.15 -23.22 22.32
C ILE A 7 -30.12 -24.74 22.20
N TYR A 8 -28.94 -25.28 22.00
CA TYR A 8 -28.68 -26.70 21.98
C TYR A 8 -27.88 -27.10 23.23
N LYS A 9 -28.51 -27.97 24.04
CA LYS A 9 -27.85 -28.58 25.22
C LYS A 9 -27.33 -29.95 24.82
N HIS A 10 -26.04 -30.08 24.76
CA HIS A 10 -25.37 -31.35 24.46
C HIS A 10 -25.40 -32.30 25.69
N THR A 11 -25.26 -33.59 25.44
CA THR A 11 -25.30 -34.63 26.51
C THR A 11 -24.10 -34.54 27.47
N ASP A 12 -23.01 -33.88 27.11
CA ASP A 12 -21.83 -33.62 27.93
C ASP A 12 -21.98 -32.39 28.84
N GLY A 13 -23.15 -31.74 28.84
CA GLY A 13 -23.45 -30.54 29.63
C GLY A 13 -23.10 -29.23 28.96
N LYS A 14 -22.49 -29.23 27.77
CA LYS A 14 -22.22 -28.02 27.02
C LYS A 14 -23.46 -27.45 26.39
N ILE A 15 -23.50 -26.12 26.34
CA ILE A 15 -24.61 -25.37 25.75
C ILE A 15 -24.07 -24.63 24.54
N TYR A 16 -24.79 -24.65 23.44
CA TYR A 16 -24.45 -23.97 22.19
C TYR A 16 -25.63 -23.14 21.71
N TYR A 17 -25.36 -21.97 21.14
CA TYR A 17 -26.35 -21.22 20.39
C TYR A 17 -26.16 -21.56 18.90
N LEU A 18 -27.17 -22.19 18.33
CA LEU A 18 -27.16 -22.66 16.93
C LEU A 18 -28.31 -22.03 16.17
N LYS A 19 -27.99 -21.46 15.01
CA LYS A 19 -28.99 -20.92 14.08
C LYS A 19 -28.54 -21.23 12.66
N GLU A 20 -29.49 -21.51 11.80
CA GLU A 20 -29.18 -21.66 10.38
C GLU A 20 -28.58 -20.38 9.83
N SER A 21 -27.44 -20.48 9.15
CA SER A 21 -26.74 -19.34 8.54
C SER A 21 -26.00 -19.77 7.30
N ASP A 22 -25.76 -18.79 6.39
CA ASP A 22 -24.87 -18.92 5.25
C ASP A 22 -23.66 -18.00 5.44
N PRO A 23 -22.59 -18.48 6.08
CA PRO A 23 -21.42 -17.62 6.38
C PRO A 23 -20.76 -17.05 5.14
N GLN A 24 -20.78 -17.76 4.02
CA GLN A 24 -20.19 -17.28 2.76
C GLN A 24 -21.07 -16.20 2.12
N GLY A 25 -22.36 -16.48 1.92
CA GLY A 25 -23.30 -15.52 1.35
C GLY A 25 -23.46 -14.26 2.21
N ASN A 26 -23.33 -14.39 3.53
CA ASN A 26 -23.42 -13.24 4.45
C ASN A 26 -22.14 -12.41 4.52
N ALA A 27 -20.97 -12.97 4.25
CA ALA A 27 -19.68 -12.29 4.39
C ALA A 27 -19.12 -11.74 3.06
N LEU A 28 -19.56 -12.32 1.94
CA LEU A 28 -19.03 -12.00 0.61
C LEU A 28 -20.07 -11.26 -0.24
N ASP A 29 -19.58 -10.35 -1.07
CA ASP A 29 -20.33 -9.61 -2.07
C ASP A 29 -19.51 -9.53 -3.36
N THR A 30 -20.06 -8.91 -4.39
CA THR A 30 -19.36 -8.71 -5.66
C THR A 30 -18.26 -7.68 -5.53
N GLY A 31 -17.03 -8.08 -5.82
CA GLY A 31 -15.91 -7.17 -5.95
C GLY A 31 -15.99 -6.37 -7.26
N ILE A 32 -15.54 -5.12 -7.22
CA ILE A 32 -15.53 -4.22 -8.38
C ILE A 32 -14.08 -3.81 -8.67
N LEU A 33 -13.67 -3.99 -9.92
CA LEU A 33 -12.43 -3.44 -10.47
C LEU A 33 -12.76 -2.43 -11.56
N SER A 34 -12.26 -1.21 -11.40
CA SER A 34 -12.37 -0.14 -12.39
C SER A 34 -10.99 0.41 -12.73
N ASN A 35 -10.67 0.50 -14.03
CA ASN A 35 -9.39 1.01 -14.50
C ASN A 35 -9.59 1.94 -15.69
N HIS A 36 -9.14 3.18 -15.54
CA HIS A 36 -9.26 4.23 -16.52
C HIS A 36 -7.88 4.74 -16.92
N ASN A 37 -7.62 4.75 -18.22
CA ASN A 37 -6.38 5.28 -18.78
C ASN A 37 -6.71 6.34 -19.82
N ILE A 38 -6.00 7.47 -19.74
CA ILE A 38 -6.03 8.52 -20.75
C ILE A 38 -4.60 8.87 -21.13
N SER A 39 -4.33 9.04 -22.40
CA SER A 39 -3.05 9.57 -22.84
C SER A 39 -3.20 10.50 -24.03
N VAL A 40 -2.39 11.55 -24.04
CA VAL A 40 -2.27 12.51 -25.13
C VAL A 40 -0.81 12.57 -25.52
N SER A 41 -0.53 12.50 -26.80
CA SER A 41 0.82 12.66 -27.35
C SER A 41 0.76 13.49 -28.62
N GLY A 42 1.81 14.23 -28.87
CA GLY A 42 1.93 15.06 -30.06
C GLY A 42 3.32 15.64 -30.18
N GLY A 43 3.50 16.48 -31.19
CA GLY A 43 4.77 17.14 -31.37
C GLY A 43 4.95 17.73 -32.75
N THR A 44 6.15 18.24 -32.96
CA THR A 44 6.71 18.70 -34.21
C THR A 44 8.05 17.99 -34.46
N ASP A 45 8.74 18.34 -35.53
CA ASP A 45 10.08 17.81 -35.78
C ASP A 45 11.09 18.12 -34.67
N LYS A 46 10.82 19.16 -33.85
CA LYS A 46 11.72 19.62 -32.77
C LYS A 46 11.22 19.36 -31.37
N LEU A 47 9.93 19.11 -31.20
CA LEU A 47 9.31 18.92 -29.90
C LEU A 47 8.40 17.70 -29.93
N ARG A 48 8.58 16.79 -29.00
CA ARG A 48 7.72 15.61 -28.81
C ARG A 48 7.29 15.54 -27.37
N PHE A 49 6.02 15.25 -27.14
CA PHE A 49 5.53 15.05 -25.77
C PHE A 49 4.51 13.92 -25.69
N ARG A 50 4.43 13.35 -24.50
CA ARG A 50 3.38 12.42 -24.10
C ARG A 50 3.01 12.68 -22.65
N ILE A 51 1.70 12.77 -22.39
CA ILE A 51 1.15 12.87 -21.04
C ILE A 51 0.14 11.73 -20.90
N SER A 52 0.23 10.97 -19.81
CA SER A 52 -0.68 9.84 -19.55
C SER A 52 -1.12 9.85 -18.09
N GLY A 53 -2.42 9.66 -17.89
CA GLY A 53 -3.04 9.50 -16.59
C GLY A 53 -3.65 8.12 -16.45
N ASN A 54 -3.53 7.53 -15.27
CA ASN A 54 -4.19 6.28 -14.88
C ASN A 54 -4.91 6.47 -13.56
N TYR A 55 -6.13 5.99 -13.50
CA TYR A 55 -6.89 5.83 -12.27
C TYR A 55 -7.39 4.38 -12.17
N SER A 56 -7.06 3.70 -11.08
CA SER A 56 -7.52 2.35 -10.80
C SER A 56 -8.17 2.35 -9.42
N TYR A 57 -9.33 1.74 -9.34
CA TYR A 57 -10.07 1.48 -8.11
C TYR A 57 -10.44 0.01 -8.05
N GLU A 58 -10.21 -0.59 -6.91
CA GLU A 58 -10.59 -1.96 -6.61
C GLU A 58 -11.28 -1.98 -5.25
N ASN A 59 -12.40 -2.66 -5.19
CA ASN A 59 -13.12 -3.00 -3.99
C ASN A 59 -13.11 -4.51 -3.89
N GLY A 60 -12.64 -5.06 -2.78
CA GLY A 60 -12.61 -6.49 -2.56
C GLY A 60 -14.00 -7.09 -2.36
N PRO A 61 -14.09 -8.42 -2.24
CA PRO A 61 -15.35 -9.13 -2.18
C PRO A 61 -16.01 -9.13 -0.78
N MET A 62 -15.55 -8.29 0.14
CA MET A 62 -16.13 -8.22 1.48
C MET A 62 -17.41 -7.38 1.48
N VAL A 63 -18.47 -7.89 2.12
CA VAL A 63 -19.78 -7.20 2.23
C VAL A 63 -19.67 -5.78 2.81
N THR A 64 -18.60 -5.47 3.54
CA THR A 64 -18.41 -4.15 4.17
C THR A 64 -17.70 -3.14 3.30
N SER A 65 -17.18 -3.55 2.16
CA SER A 65 -16.32 -2.71 1.29
C SER A 65 -15.18 -1.98 2.04
N LYS A 66 -14.67 -2.58 3.11
CA LYS A 66 -13.55 -2.02 3.90
C LYS A 66 -12.18 -2.34 3.30
N ASP A 67 -12.13 -3.30 2.38
CA ASP A 67 -10.97 -3.74 1.62
C ASP A 67 -10.95 -3.03 0.26
N GLN A 68 -10.28 -1.89 0.21
CA GLN A 68 -10.24 -1.03 -0.97
C GLN A 68 -8.80 -0.74 -1.39
N PHE A 69 -8.61 -0.65 -2.68
CA PHE A 69 -7.37 -0.15 -3.26
C PHE A 69 -7.65 0.93 -4.30
N THR A 70 -6.91 2.02 -4.22
CA THR A 70 -6.94 3.11 -5.20
C THR A 70 -5.53 3.41 -5.66
N ARG A 71 -5.34 3.55 -6.96
CA ARG A 71 -4.09 3.99 -7.58
C ARG A 71 -4.37 5.16 -8.51
N LYS A 72 -3.58 6.22 -8.38
CA LYS A 72 -3.52 7.36 -9.29
C LYS A 72 -2.10 7.44 -9.81
N ALA A 73 -1.94 7.53 -11.12
CA ALA A 73 -0.62 7.69 -11.73
C ALA A 73 -0.67 8.75 -12.82
N LEU A 74 0.39 9.55 -12.90
CA LEU A 74 0.63 10.52 -13.95
C LEU A 74 2.02 10.25 -14.51
N SER A 75 2.16 10.18 -15.83
CA SER A 75 3.45 10.16 -16.50
C SER A 75 3.52 11.21 -17.58
N THR A 76 4.65 11.90 -17.66
CA THR A 76 4.91 12.93 -18.65
C THR A 76 6.28 12.68 -19.25
N PHE A 77 6.37 12.79 -20.54
CA PHE A 77 7.62 12.79 -21.29
C PHE A 77 7.62 13.98 -22.25
N VAL A 78 8.71 14.73 -22.24
CA VAL A 78 8.96 15.83 -23.19
C VAL A 78 10.38 15.67 -23.71
N SER A 79 10.53 15.75 -25.02
CA SER A 79 11.83 15.77 -25.71
C SER A 79 11.85 16.97 -26.67
N ALA A 80 12.84 17.84 -26.50
CA ALA A 80 12.98 19.06 -27.30
C ALA A 80 14.39 19.15 -27.93
N ASP A 81 14.45 19.28 -29.24
CA ASP A 81 15.67 19.61 -29.96
C ASP A 81 15.88 21.14 -29.94
N ILE A 82 16.55 21.61 -28.87
CA ILE A 82 16.78 23.03 -28.59
C ILE A 82 17.71 23.64 -29.64
N ALA A 83 18.70 22.86 -30.06
CA ALA A 83 19.63 23.19 -31.15
C ALA A 83 19.96 21.93 -31.95
N LYS A 84 20.58 22.08 -33.13
CA LYS A 84 21.03 20.93 -33.94
C LYS A 84 22.00 20.00 -33.21
N TRP A 85 22.65 20.52 -32.20
CA TRP A 85 23.64 19.80 -31.39
C TRP A 85 23.16 19.52 -29.95
N TYR A 86 21.93 19.93 -29.55
CA TYR A 86 21.45 19.79 -28.19
C TYR A 86 19.99 19.36 -28.14
N THR A 87 19.73 18.20 -27.54
CA THR A 87 18.40 17.68 -27.21
C THR A 87 18.24 17.59 -25.69
N GLN A 88 17.13 18.10 -25.17
CA GLN A 88 16.74 17.97 -23.79
C GLN A 88 15.53 17.04 -23.66
N GLU A 89 15.64 16.05 -22.78
CA GLU A 89 14.54 15.16 -22.44
C GLU A 89 14.19 15.29 -20.95
N ILE A 90 12.91 15.34 -20.64
CA ILE A 90 12.40 15.38 -19.26
C ILE A 90 11.31 14.31 -19.15
N SER A 91 11.45 13.42 -18.19
CA SER A 91 10.44 12.45 -17.81
C SER A 91 10.00 12.68 -16.38
N MET A 92 8.70 12.71 -16.15
CA MET A 92 8.13 12.78 -14.82
C MET A 92 7.17 11.62 -14.63
N TYR A 93 7.21 11.00 -13.48
CA TYR A 93 6.31 9.93 -13.09
C TYR A 93 5.88 10.15 -11.66
N TYR A 94 4.58 10.11 -11.42
CA TYR A 94 4.00 10.21 -10.10
C TYR A 94 2.99 9.09 -9.89
N THR A 95 3.11 8.38 -8.78
CA THR A 95 2.12 7.38 -8.37
C THR A 95 1.73 7.64 -6.94
N ASP A 96 0.43 7.65 -6.67
CA ASP A 96 -0.16 7.65 -5.34
C ASP A 96 -1.08 6.43 -5.22
N THR A 97 -0.84 5.60 -4.20
CA THR A 97 -1.68 4.45 -3.90
C THR A 97 -2.20 4.55 -2.48
N LYS A 98 -3.46 4.20 -2.30
CA LYS A 98 -4.09 4.04 -1.00
C LYS A 98 -4.73 2.67 -0.93
N SER A 99 -4.38 1.89 0.08
CA SER A 99 -5.02 0.63 0.43
C SER A 99 -5.67 0.79 1.79
N THR A 100 -6.90 0.34 1.89
CA THR A 100 -7.62 0.21 3.16
C THR A 100 -7.93 -1.26 3.35
N ALA A 101 -7.66 -1.79 4.51
CA ALA A 101 -7.91 -3.17 4.88
C ALA A 101 -8.39 -3.24 6.33
N LEU A 102 -8.91 -4.38 6.73
CA LEU A 102 -9.22 -4.60 8.14
C LEU A 102 -7.95 -4.57 9.00
N SER A 103 -8.08 -4.11 10.22
CA SER A 103 -6.98 -4.12 11.18
C SER A 103 -6.47 -5.55 11.45
N SER A 104 -5.15 -5.73 11.59
CA SER A 104 -4.47 -7.04 11.65
C SER A 104 -4.84 -7.94 12.84
N ASN A 105 -5.58 -7.45 13.82
CA ASN A 105 -5.97 -8.24 14.99
C ASN A 105 -7.25 -9.05 14.82
N ILE A 106 -7.84 -9.03 13.63
CA ILE A 106 -8.98 -9.87 13.34
C ILE A 106 -8.46 -11.24 12.98
N ARG A 107 -9.00 -12.26 13.62
CA ARG A 107 -8.77 -13.63 13.20
C ARG A 107 -9.08 -13.74 11.72
N ASP A 108 -8.17 -14.34 10.95
CA ASP A 108 -8.33 -14.55 9.51
C ASP A 108 -9.71 -15.19 9.24
N PRO A 109 -10.65 -14.42 8.69
CA PRO A 109 -12.00 -14.92 8.50
C PRO A 109 -12.11 -15.85 7.31
N PHE A 110 -11.11 -15.86 6.40
CA PHE A 110 -11.15 -16.64 5.19
C PHE A 110 -10.75 -18.10 5.36
N ALA A 111 -9.68 -18.36 6.13
CA ALA A 111 -9.07 -19.68 6.10
C ALA A 111 -9.88 -20.78 6.81
N THR A 112 -10.66 -20.44 7.84
CA THR A 112 -11.33 -21.46 8.68
C THR A 112 -12.77 -21.17 9.02
N ARG A 113 -13.25 -19.94 8.87
CA ARG A 113 -14.56 -19.51 9.36
C ARG A 113 -15.67 -19.47 8.33
N LEU A 114 -15.37 -19.28 7.04
CA LEU A 114 -16.37 -19.31 5.97
C LEU A 114 -17.03 -20.69 5.78
N ILE A 115 -16.43 -21.74 6.34
CA ILE A 115 -16.98 -23.10 6.34
C ILE A 115 -17.62 -23.46 7.68
N SER A 116 -17.64 -22.57 8.66
CA SER A 116 -18.15 -22.82 10.00
C SER A 116 -19.59 -22.31 10.12
N TRP A 117 -20.42 -23.05 10.80
CA TRP A 117 -21.83 -22.75 11.04
C TRP A 117 -21.98 -21.72 12.17
N TYR A 118 -21.57 -20.48 11.94
CA TYR A 118 -21.71 -19.40 12.90
C TYR A 118 -23.00 -18.63 12.63
N PRO A 119 -23.88 -18.46 13.64
CA PRO A 119 -25.05 -17.63 13.49
C PRO A 119 -24.68 -16.17 13.33
N GLU A 120 -25.48 -15.43 12.58
CA GLU A 120 -25.33 -13.98 12.37
C GLU A 120 -26.10 -13.19 13.42
N GLY A 121 -25.75 -11.92 13.61
CA GLY A 121 -26.47 -10.98 14.46
C GLY A 121 -25.90 -10.95 15.89
N TYR A 122 -26.80 -10.82 16.85
CA TYR A 122 -26.48 -10.66 18.27
C TYR A 122 -26.97 -11.85 19.08
N MET A 123 -26.20 -12.19 20.11
CA MET A 123 -26.59 -13.10 21.16
C MET A 123 -27.38 -12.29 22.21
N PRO A 124 -28.65 -12.61 22.48
CA PRO A 124 -29.46 -11.88 23.45
C PRO A 124 -28.87 -11.91 24.85
N ALA A 125 -28.95 -10.79 25.55
CA ALA A 125 -28.50 -10.64 26.94
C ALA A 125 -29.12 -11.67 27.88
N GLU A 126 -30.39 -11.99 27.68
CA GLU A 126 -31.13 -12.98 28.48
C GLU A 126 -30.54 -14.38 28.39
N ILE A 127 -29.96 -14.75 27.22
CA ILE A 127 -29.31 -16.05 26.97
C ILE A 127 -27.93 -16.07 27.63
N LEU A 128 -27.20 -14.94 27.56
CA LEU A 128 -25.86 -14.79 28.12
C LEU A 128 -25.88 -14.55 29.66
N GLY A 129 -26.99 -14.07 30.21
CA GLY A 129 -27.05 -13.60 31.59
C GLY A 129 -26.28 -12.28 31.79
N THR A 130 -26.22 -11.45 30.76
CA THR A 130 -25.54 -10.13 30.74
C THR A 130 -26.55 -8.99 30.75
N SER A 131 -26.06 -7.73 30.85
CA SER A 131 -26.91 -6.54 30.78
C SER A 131 -27.24 -6.06 29.38
N GLU A 132 -26.54 -6.55 28.37
CA GLU A 132 -26.66 -6.13 26.98
C GLU A 132 -26.41 -7.28 26.02
N ASP A 133 -26.91 -7.14 24.79
CA ASP A 133 -26.69 -8.09 23.71
C ASP A 133 -25.26 -8.00 23.19
N TYR A 134 -24.66 -9.14 22.90
CA TYR A 134 -23.32 -9.22 22.35
C TYR A 134 -23.36 -9.64 20.88
N ILE A 135 -22.56 -9.01 20.03
CA ILE A 135 -22.39 -9.45 18.66
C ILE A 135 -21.79 -10.85 18.63
N ILE A 136 -22.32 -11.73 17.78
CA ILE A 136 -21.83 -13.10 17.66
C ILE A 136 -20.54 -13.09 16.85
N ASP A 137 -19.57 -13.91 17.24
CA ASP A 137 -18.31 -14.11 16.55
C ASP A 137 -18.50 -14.86 15.21
N SER A 138 -19.06 -14.17 14.22
CA SER A 138 -19.19 -14.65 12.85
C SER A 138 -18.25 -13.90 11.89
N PRO A 139 -17.93 -14.45 10.71
CA PRO A 139 -17.12 -13.76 9.71
C PRO A 139 -17.67 -12.38 9.35
N ARG A 140 -18.96 -12.29 9.03
CA ARG A 140 -19.62 -11.02 8.68
C ARG A 140 -19.56 -10.01 9.81
N ASN A 141 -19.90 -10.42 11.02
CA ASN A 141 -19.90 -9.56 12.17
C ASN A 141 -18.50 -9.05 12.51
N SER A 142 -17.49 -9.91 12.42
CA SER A 142 -16.09 -9.53 12.58
C SER A 142 -15.69 -8.44 11.58
N TYR A 143 -16.14 -8.51 10.33
CA TYR A 143 -15.90 -7.45 9.35
C TYR A 143 -16.63 -6.15 9.67
N LEU A 144 -17.88 -6.23 10.12
CA LEU A 144 -18.68 -5.05 10.41
C LEU A 144 -18.08 -4.20 11.53
N ILE A 145 -17.66 -4.85 12.64
CA ILE A 145 -17.17 -4.13 13.84
C ILE A 145 -15.69 -3.81 13.76
N SER A 146 -14.94 -4.47 12.90
CA SER A 146 -13.48 -4.29 12.85
C SER A 146 -13.06 -2.91 12.40
N PRO A 147 -12.09 -2.30 13.09
CA PRO A 147 -11.42 -1.10 12.61
C PRO A 147 -10.66 -1.38 11.31
N THR A 148 -10.27 -0.32 10.64
CA THR A 148 -9.49 -0.40 9.39
C THR A 148 -8.08 0.12 9.57
N SER A 149 -7.16 -0.50 8.85
CA SER A 149 -5.83 0.04 8.58
C SER A 149 -5.80 0.73 7.23
N THR A 150 -4.96 1.73 7.10
CA THR A 150 -4.75 2.45 5.84
C THR A 150 -3.27 2.51 5.52
N THR A 151 -2.90 2.06 4.34
CA THR A 151 -1.54 2.21 3.79
C THR A 151 -1.59 3.17 2.61
N ARG A 152 -0.72 4.18 2.62
CA ARG A 152 -0.55 5.10 1.51
C ARG A 152 0.90 5.13 1.06
N ASN A 153 1.12 5.01 -0.26
CA ASN A 153 2.43 5.20 -0.88
C ASN A 153 2.33 6.33 -1.92
N SER A 154 3.35 7.18 -1.93
CA SER A 154 3.50 8.24 -2.93
C SER A 154 4.92 8.19 -3.48
N THR A 155 5.04 8.19 -4.80
CA THR A 155 6.34 8.04 -5.47
C THR A 155 6.46 9.00 -6.65
N PRO A 156 6.90 10.26 -6.43
CA PRO A 156 7.38 11.13 -7.49
C PRO A 156 8.78 10.69 -7.99
N ARG A 157 8.95 10.68 -9.30
CA ARG A 157 10.22 10.47 -9.99
C ARG A 157 10.35 11.51 -11.10
N ILE A 158 11.53 12.12 -11.18
CA ILE A 158 11.90 13.06 -12.24
C ILE A 158 13.22 12.58 -12.82
N GLN A 159 13.31 12.54 -14.14
CA GLN A 159 14.53 12.27 -14.88
C GLN A 159 14.73 13.39 -15.88
N VAL A 160 15.91 13.96 -15.87
CA VAL A 160 16.35 14.99 -16.80
C VAL A 160 17.54 14.43 -17.56
N LYS A 161 17.48 14.42 -18.90
CA LYS A 161 18.53 13.91 -19.77
C LYS A 161 18.87 14.92 -20.82
N SER A 162 20.12 15.33 -20.85
CA SER A 162 20.71 16.23 -21.84
C SER A 162 21.59 15.45 -22.78
N ILE A 163 21.36 15.57 -24.09
CA ILE A 163 22.13 14.93 -25.14
C ILE A 163 22.81 16.04 -25.96
N ILE A 164 24.12 16.08 -25.92
CA ILE A 164 24.94 17.06 -26.64
C ILE A 164 25.72 16.34 -27.74
N LYS A 165 25.64 16.84 -28.95
CA LYS A 165 26.32 16.30 -30.15
C LYS A 165 27.28 17.35 -30.71
N PRO A 166 28.50 17.49 -30.13
CA PRO A 166 29.47 18.49 -30.60
C PRO A 166 29.90 18.25 -32.04
N LEU A 167 29.97 16.97 -32.45
CA LEU A 167 30.24 16.52 -33.80
C LEU A 167 29.22 15.43 -34.18
N LYS A 168 29.08 15.16 -35.49
CA LYS A 168 28.13 14.20 -36.04
C LYS A 168 28.27 12.75 -35.48
N ASN A 169 29.48 12.41 -35.07
CA ASN A 169 29.85 11.08 -34.56
C ASN A 169 30.20 11.09 -33.04
N TRP A 170 29.91 12.15 -32.33
CA TRP A 170 30.24 12.31 -30.92
C TRP A 170 29.00 12.69 -30.10
N ASP A 171 28.60 11.81 -29.20
CA ASP A 171 27.49 12.01 -28.27
C ASP A 171 28.03 12.17 -26.85
N ILE A 172 27.59 13.19 -26.13
CA ILE A 172 27.81 13.38 -24.69
C ILE A 172 26.45 13.41 -24.02
N VAL A 173 26.25 12.58 -23.01
CA VAL A 173 24.98 12.44 -22.31
C VAL A 173 25.18 12.72 -20.82
N ALA A 174 24.34 13.60 -20.29
CA ALA A 174 24.18 13.83 -18.86
C ALA A 174 22.75 13.45 -18.48
N GLU A 175 22.59 12.54 -17.53
CA GLU A 175 21.30 12.08 -17.07
C GLU A 175 21.25 12.17 -15.54
N TYR A 176 20.26 12.87 -15.01
CA TYR A 176 19.99 12.97 -13.59
C TYR A 176 18.61 12.41 -13.28
N THR A 177 18.53 11.54 -12.30
CA THR A 177 17.28 10.96 -11.80
C THR A 177 17.13 11.28 -10.33
N PHE A 178 15.99 11.83 -9.96
CA PHE A 178 15.51 11.94 -8.59
C PHE A 178 14.28 11.07 -8.39
N ASN A 179 14.26 10.27 -7.34
CA ASN A 179 13.13 9.45 -6.95
C ASN A 179 12.91 9.56 -5.44
N LYS A 180 11.68 9.85 -5.05
CA LYS A 180 11.28 9.88 -3.65
C LYS A 180 10.14 8.89 -3.45
N LYS A 181 10.25 8.00 -2.47
CA LYS A 181 9.17 7.11 -2.05
C LYS A 181 8.78 7.46 -0.63
N SER A 182 7.52 7.80 -0.41
CA SER A 182 6.95 8.05 0.91
C SER A 182 5.91 6.98 1.20
N TYR A 183 5.98 6.41 2.39
CA TYR A 183 5.06 5.42 2.91
C TYR A 183 4.45 5.91 4.20
N ARG A 184 3.16 5.69 4.38
CA ARG A 184 2.45 5.94 5.62
C ARG A 184 1.45 4.82 5.88
N TYR A 185 1.56 4.23 7.06
CA TYR A 185 0.64 3.24 7.58
C TYR A 185 -0.03 3.79 8.82
N ASN A 186 -1.36 3.75 8.86
CA ASN A 186 -2.17 4.06 10.02
C ASN A 186 -2.98 2.83 10.38
N ASN A 187 -2.97 2.46 11.63
CA ASN A 187 -3.77 1.36 12.14
C ASN A 187 -4.35 1.71 13.51
N TYR A 188 -5.59 1.34 13.72
CA TYR A 188 -6.20 1.32 15.02
C TYR A 188 -6.70 -0.09 15.31
N THR A 189 -6.25 -0.65 16.41
CA THR A 189 -6.70 -1.91 16.93
C THR A 189 -7.65 -1.61 18.07
N GLY A 190 -8.94 -1.51 17.77
CA GLY A 190 -9.99 -1.23 18.75
C GLY A 190 -10.32 -2.46 19.59
N LEU A 191 -10.94 -2.25 20.72
CA LEU A 191 -11.55 -3.31 21.51
C LEU A 191 -12.85 -3.75 20.83
N MET A 192 -13.06 -5.06 20.78
CA MET A 192 -14.24 -5.68 20.22
C MET A 192 -14.75 -6.73 21.19
N ASP A 193 -15.91 -6.49 21.78
CA ASP A 193 -16.59 -7.44 22.62
C ASP A 193 -17.53 -8.30 21.77
N TYR A 194 -17.50 -9.61 21.97
CA TYR A 194 -18.31 -10.55 21.22
C TYR A 194 -18.69 -11.77 22.06
N ALA A 195 -19.73 -12.46 21.63
CA ALA A 195 -20.11 -13.76 22.20
C ALA A 195 -19.74 -14.88 21.23
N ASP A 196 -19.20 -15.97 21.75
CA ASP A 196 -19.03 -17.19 20.98
C ASP A 196 -20.28 -18.07 21.06
N VAL A 197 -20.33 -19.10 20.21
CA VAL A 197 -21.46 -20.04 20.17
C VAL A 197 -21.61 -20.90 21.43
N GLN A 198 -20.63 -20.90 22.34
CA GLN A 198 -20.67 -21.57 23.63
C GLN A 198 -21.12 -20.64 24.77
N LEU A 199 -21.75 -19.53 24.43
CA LEU A 199 -22.26 -18.52 25.36
C LEU A 199 -21.18 -17.86 26.24
N ALA A 200 -19.94 -17.79 25.75
CA ALA A 200 -18.87 -17.10 26.42
C ALA A 200 -18.66 -15.72 25.82
N THR A 201 -18.64 -14.68 26.63
CA THR A 201 -18.25 -13.34 26.22
C THR A 201 -16.72 -13.21 26.21
N LYS A 202 -16.19 -12.53 25.21
CA LYS A 202 -14.76 -12.34 24.98
C LYS A 202 -14.48 -10.96 24.42
N THR A 203 -13.29 -10.45 24.66
CA THR A 203 -12.79 -9.19 24.10
C THR A 203 -11.58 -9.46 23.21
N LEU A 204 -11.49 -8.81 22.05
CA LEU A 204 -10.32 -8.76 21.20
C LEU A 204 -9.77 -7.32 21.13
N PRO A 205 -8.46 -7.11 21.16
CA PRO A 205 -7.42 -8.14 21.42
C PRO A 205 -7.53 -8.68 22.85
N THR A 206 -7.08 -9.90 23.05
CA THR A 206 -7.16 -10.60 24.37
C THR A 206 -6.39 -9.89 25.48
N SER A 207 -5.51 -8.95 25.16
CA SER A 207 -4.85 -8.06 26.11
C SER A 207 -5.81 -7.04 26.76
N GLY A 208 -7.01 -6.82 26.19
CA GLY A 208 -7.91 -5.76 26.60
C GLY A 208 -7.37 -4.36 26.38
N ILE A 209 -6.39 -4.19 25.51
CA ILE A 209 -5.71 -2.91 25.24
C ILE A 209 -5.85 -2.57 23.75
N ASP A 210 -6.47 -1.45 23.46
CA ASP A 210 -6.51 -0.86 22.14
C ASP A 210 -5.22 -0.10 21.83
N THR A 211 -4.83 -0.07 20.57
CA THR A 211 -3.57 0.55 20.13
C THR A 211 -3.76 1.35 18.85
N TYR A 212 -3.30 2.58 18.85
CA TYR A 212 -3.20 3.40 17.64
C TYR A 212 -1.76 3.47 17.16
N THR A 213 -1.52 3.14 15.89
CA THR A 213 -0.19 3.05 15.27
C THR A 213 -0.09 3.93 14.05
N ILE A 214 0.99 4.69 13.95
CA ILE A 214 1.40 5.37 12.71
C ILE A 214 2.85 4.99 12.42
N ASN A 215 3.08 4.40 11.26
CA ASN A 215 4.41 4.14 10.74
C ASN A 215 4.63 4.95 9.46
N THR A 216 5.72 5.68 9.40
CA THR A 216 6.13 6.42 8.19
C THR A 216 7.53 6.04 7.81
N ASN A 217 7.78 5.94 6.52
CA ASN A 217 9.14 5.88 6.00
C ASN A 217 9.27 6.66 4.71
N GLU A 218 10.48 7.09 4.44
CA GLU A 218 10.84 7.85 3.26
C GLU A 218 12.15 7.31 2.68
N THR A 219 12.17 7.11 1.37
CA THR A 219 13.40 6.84 0.62
C THR A 219 13.62 7.97 -0.37
N LYS A 220 14.81 8.55 -0.39
CA LYS A 220 15.28 9.51 -1.40
C LYS A 220 16.41 8.87 -2.18
N TYR A 221 16.27 8.80 -3.49
CA TYR A 221 17.29 8.25 -4.37
C TYR A 221 17.66 9.27 -5.44
N ASN A 222 18.95 9.45 -5.65
CA ASN A 222 19.52 10.32 -6.67
C ASN A 222 20.52 9.50 -7.49
N ALA A 223 20.51 9.68 -8.79
CA ALA A 223 21.51 9.10 -9.68
C ALA A 223 21.94 10.12 -10.74
N LEU A 224 23.22 10.22 -10.96
CA LEU A 224 23.84 11.00 -12.02
C LEU A 224 24.67 10.07 -12.91
N ASN A 225 24.35 10.06 -14.21
CA ASN A 225 25.11 9.37 -15.24
C ASN A 225 25.69 10.40 -16.21
N LEU A 226 26.97 10.38 -16.39
CA LEU A 226 27.69 11.20 -17.38
C LEU A 226 28.47 10.25 -18.28
N TYR A 227 28.21 10.24 -19.56
CA TYR A 227 28.97 9.41 -20.49
C TYR A 227 29.14 10.06 -21.85
N SER A 228 30.24 9.72 -22.50
CA SER A 228 30.58 10.19 -23.82
C SER A 228 30.87 9.01 -24.74
N THR A 229 30.31 9.05 -25.95
CA THR A 229 30.49 8.00 -26.97
C THR A 229 30.98 8.64 -28.25
N TYR A 230 32.14 8.18 -28.74
CA TYR A 230 32.71 8.57 -30.00
C TYR A 230 32.71 7.41 -30.96
N LYS A 231 32.16 7.62 -32.17
CA LYS A 231 32.08 6.61 -33.25
C LYS A 231 33.10 6.91 -34.32
N LEU A 232 33.88 5.91 -34.67
CA LEU A 232 34.91 5.96 -35.71
C LEU A 232 34.44 5.11 -36.89
N GLU A 233 34.44 5.70 -38.08
CA GLU A 233 34.17 5.02 -39.33
C GLU A 233 35.35 5.27 -40.31
N LEU A 234 36.14 4.24 -40.57
CA LEU A 234 37.30 4.28 -41.43
C LEU A 234 37.16 3.19 -42.53
N GLY A 235 36.57 3.58 -43.62
CA GLY A 235 36.31 2.65 -44.73
C GLY A 235 35.34 1.53 -44.30
N LYS A 236 35.82 0.28 -44.25
CA LYS A 236 35.03 -0.88 -43.82
C LYS A 236 35.06 -1.09 -42.30
N HIS A 237 35.88 -0.37 -41.60
CA HIS A 237 36.05 -0.50 -40.12
C HIS A 237 35.14 0.43 -39.40
N LYS A 238 34.40 -0.10 -38.42
CA LYS A 238 33.53 0.68 -37.54
C LYS A 238 33.92 0.38 -36.11
N ALA A 239 34.28 1.41 -35.35
CA ALA A 239 34.57 1.28 -33.92
C ALA A 239 33.81 2.31 -33.13
N SER A 240 33.54 2.01 -31.87
CA SER A 240 32.91 2.94 -30.93
C SER A 240 33.60 2.83 -29.58
N VAL A 241 33.97 3.99 -29.02
CA VAL A 241 34.57 4.13 -27.70
C VAL A 241 33.61 4.88 -26.82
N MET A 242 33.31 4.35 -25.64
CA MET A 242 32.51 5.01 -24.62
C MET A 242 33.29 5.05 -23.31
N ALA A 243 33.23 6.20 -22.63
CA ALA A 243 33.71 6.38 -21.27
C ALA A 243 32.64 7.11 -20.46
N GLY A 244 32.48 6.74 -19.22
CA GLY A 244 31.44 7.33 -18.40
C GLY A 244 31.72 7.26 -16.90
N PHE A 245 30.94 8.04 -16.19
CA PHE A 245 30.93 8.14 -14.74
C PHE A 245 29.48 7.99 -14.24
N ASN A 246 29.31 7.24 -13.17
CA ASN A 246 28.04 7.09 -12.47
C ASN A 246 28.23 7.47 -11.01
N GLN A 247 27.27 8.18 -10.46
CA GLN A 247 27.13 8.39 -9.02
C GLN A 247 25.68 8.18 -8.64
N GLU A 248 25.46 7.37 -7.62
CA GLU A 248 24.13 7.20 -7.00
C GLU A 248 24.23 7.38 -5.49
N SER A 249 23.13 7.82 -4.90
CA SER A 249 22.97 7.91 -3.46
C SER A 249 21.54 7.57 -3.07
N SER A 250 21.39 6.92 -1.94
CA SER A 250 20.10 6.64 -1.34
C SER A 250 20.13 6.96 0.14
N TRP A 251 19.09 7.61 0.59
CA TRP A 251 18.78 7.84 1.99
C TRP A 251 17.42 7.19 2.29
N TYR A 252 17.36 6.42 3.36
CA TYR A 252 16.15 5.82 3.88
C TYR A 252 16.00 6.19 5.35
N GLY A 253 14.83 6.69 5.74
CA GLY A 253 14.50 6.98 7.12
C GLY A 253 13.11 6.47 7.47
N TYR A 254 12.91 6.08 8.73
CA TYR A 254 11.62 5.63 9.25
C TYR A 254 11.32 6.23 10.61
N LEU A 255 10.04 6.37 10.89
CA LEU A 255 9.48 6.66 12.21
C LEU A 255 8.32 5.70 12.44
N ASN A 256 8.44 4.84 13.44
CA ASN A 256 7.38 3.97 13.93
C ASN A 256 6.90 4.51 15.26
N SER A 257 5.59 4.63 15.41
CA SER A 257 4.99 5.16 16.62
C SER A 257 3.68 4.46 16.94
N SER A 258 3.45 4.16 18.21
CA SER A 258 2.18 3.65 18.71
C SER A 258 1.85 4.22 20.07
N ILE A 259 0.57 4.23 20.39
CA ILE A 259 0.03 4.65 21.69
C ILE A 259 -1.19 3.83 22.02
N ASP A 260 -1.27 3.39 23.27
CA ASP A 260 -2.33 2.55 23.78
C ASP A 260 -3.39 3.36 24.55
N GLN A 261 -4.53 2.71 24.84
CA GLN A 261 -5.61 3.20 25.70
C GLN A 261 -6.18 4.53 25.24
N GLN A 262 -6.93 4.49 24.13
CA GLN A 262 -7.59 5.68 23.58
C GLN A 262 -8.75 6.14 24.47
N ALA A 263 -8.70 7.38 24.96
CA ALA A 263 -9.79 7.98 25.72
C ALA A 263 -11.09 8.11 24.90
N VAL A 264 -10.96 8.25 23.57
CA VAL A 264 -12.09 8.32 22.63
C VAL A 264 -11.82 7.31 21.49
N PRO A 265 -12.24 6.05 21.62
CA PRO A 265 -11.97 4.99 20.63
C PRO A 265 -12.53 5.27 19.23
N THR A 266 -13.57 6.07 19.12
CA THR A 266 -14.17 6.44 17.83
C THR A 266 -13.34 7.45 17.03
N VAL A 267 -12.41 8.16 17.70
CA VAL A 267 -11.49 9.13 17.08
C VAL A 267 -10.06 8.88 17.59
N PRO A 268 -9.45 7.75 17.25
CA PRO A 268 -8.13 7.39 17.78
C PRO A 268 -7.07 8.39 17.31
N SER A 269 -6.20 8.80 18.23
CA SER A 269 -5.14 9.76 17.95
C SER A 269 -4.00 9.66 18.96
N PHE A 270 -2.83 10.18 18.63
CA PHE A 270 -1.71 10.25 19.59
C PHE A 270 -2.00 11.14 20.78
N GLY A 271 -2.78 12.21 20.59
CA GLY A 271 -3.21 13.08 21.70
C GLY A 271 -4.28 12.47 22.59
N GLY A 272 -5.05 11.50 22.07
CA GLY A 272 -6.13 10.83 22.81
C GLY A 272 -5.70 9.58 23.57
N GLY A 273 -4.48 9.07 23.31
CA GLY A 273 -3.98 7.90 24.02
C GLY A 273 -3.43 8.25 25.39
N THR A 274 -3.78 7.44 26.39
CA THR A 274 -3.38 7.60 27.81
C THR A 274 -2.41 6.54 28.29
N GLY A 275 -2.22 5.47 27.49
CA GLY A 275 -1.38 4.35 27.84
C GLY A 275 0.08 4.51 27.40
N THR A 276 0.72 3.38 27.11
CA THR A 276 2.14 3.32 26.71
C THR A 276 2.38 3.94 25.34
N LYS A 277 3.39 4.80 25.26
CA LYS A 277 3.88 5.39 24.02
C LYS A 277 5.15 4.67 23.59
N ASN A 278 5.14 4.11 22.40
CA ASN A 278 6.33 3.51 21.79
C ASN A 278 6.71 4.32 20.55
N ILE A 279 7.96 4.75 20.48
CA ILE A 279 8.51 5.50 19.36
C ILE A 279 9.87 4.91 19.03
N SER A 280 10.10 4.64 17.75
CA SER A 280 11.41 4.27 17.22
C SER A 280 11.65 4.95 15.90
N GLU A 281 12.85 5.45 15.69
CA GLU A 281 13.29 6.06 14.44
C GLU A 281 14.67 5.55 14.06
N GLY A 282 14.99 5.66 12.80
CA GLY A 282 16.31 5.34 12.29
C GLY A 282 16.43 5.74 10.84
N TYR A 283 17.67 5.79 10.39
CA TYR A 283 17.97 6.04 8.99
C TYR A 283 19.20 5.25 8.55
N THR A 284 19.29 5.04 7.25
CA THR A 284 20.46 4.50 6.57
C THR A 284 20.71 5.27 5.29
N GLU A 285 21.97 5.45 4.93
CA GLU A 285 22.32 6.07 3.66
C GLU A 285 23.53 5.38 3.04
N TYR A 286 23.61 5.44 1.72
CA TYR A 286 24.79 5.02 0.97
C TYR A 286 25.00 5.92 -0.24
N ALA A 287 26.25 5.96 -0.71
CA ALA A 287 26.61 6.55 -1.99
C ALA A 287 27.62 5.66 -2.70
N ILE A 288 27.42 5.48 -4.00
CA ILE A 288 28.28 4.68 -4.87
C ILE A 288 28.75 5.56 -6.02
N ARG A 289 30.02 5.46 -6.37
CA ARG A 289 30.60 6.10 -7.54
C ARG A 289 31.32 5.07 -8.38
N GLY A 290 31.16 5.14 -9.68
CA GLY A 290 31.80 4.24 -10.61
C GLY A 290 32.25 4.97 -11.88
N ALA A 291 33.35 4.50 -12.45
CA ALA A 291 33.74 4.83 -13.80
C ALA A 291 33.66 3.58 -14.66
N PHE A 292 33.26 3.74 -15.92
CA PHE A 292 33.09 2.62 -16.84
C PHE A 292 33.54 2.99 -18.26
N GLY A 293 33.92 2.01 -19.04
CA GLY A 293 34.30 2.19 -20.43
C GLY A 293 33.87 0.99 -21.26
N ARG A 294 33.63 1.22 -22.55
CA ARG A 294 33.31 0.19 -23.53
C ARG A 294 33.98 0.49 -24.87
N LEU A 295 34.61 -0.52 -25.44
CA LEU A 295 35.13 -0.51 -26.80
C LEU A 295 34.35 -1.54 -27.60
N THR A 296 33.86 -1.15 -28.79
CA THR A 296 33.24 -2.06 -29.77
C THR A 296 33.88 -1.83 -31.10
N TYR A 297 34.10 -2.94 -31.83
CA TYR A 297 34.70 -2.94 -33.18
C TYR A 297 33.88 -3.88 -34.09
#